data_a4076c400d40b67d957b7a0d13f81be5
#
_entry.id   a4076c400d40b67d957b7a0d13f81be5
#
_cell.length_a   1.000
_cell.length_b   1.000
_cell.length_c   1.000
_cell.angle_alpha   90.00
_cell.angle_beta   90.00
_cell.angle_gamma   90.00
#
_symmetry.space_group_name_H-M   'P 1'
#
loop_
_entity.id
_entity.type
_entity.pdbx_description
1 polymer ?
#
loop_
_entity_poly.entity_id
_entity_poly.type
_entity_poly.pdbx_seq_one_letter_code
_entity_poly.pdbx_strand_id
1 'polypeptide(L)'
;VLKDLPADYEHRSFFVNKYVKLAEAVAAIQQPEGYWTRSMMDPTHAPGPETSGTAFFTYGFLWGINNGYLDEAVYKPVIDKAWNYLAKTALQKNGKIGYVQPIGEKAIPGQVVDADSEANFGVGAFLLAACEYVRYLEAPENQDRAYWCNLLYKMAAPVLSNMAEGNLKKNMLVEVSPNWDGRNKGVTYMETFGRLMAGVAPWLTLPDDDTEEGQMRKQLREWALKSYANAVDPANPDYLLWRGHGQALVDAAYVAESFLRAYDQLWMPLDDTTKKRYFEEFTQLRRVDPPYTNWLLFSSTIESFLAKAGAECDEYRINSAIRKVEEWYTGDGWYADGPSFAFDYYSSYVFHPMYLETLQGMKDAGK
;
A
#
# COMPACT_ATOMS: atom_id res chain seq x y z
N VAL A 1 -0.18 -21.95 -14.04
CA VAL A 1 1.05 -22.43 -14.70
C VAL A 1 1.82 -21.23 -15.25
N LEU A 2 1.35 -20.51 -16.28
CA LEU A 2 2.11 -19.43 -16.95
C LEU A 2 2.48 -18.27 -16.00
N LYS A 3 1.68 -18.01 -14.98
CA LYS A 3 1.95 -16.99 -13.96
C LYS A 3 3.18 -17.32 -13.10
N ASP A 4 3.38 -18.60 -12.80
CA ASP A 4 4.37 -19.07 -11.83
C ASP A 4 5.60 -19.71 -12.49
N LEU A 5 5.55 -19.97 -13.80
CA LEU A 5 6.70 -20.47 -14.54
C LEU A 5 7.76 -19.36 -14.72
N PRO A 6 9.06 -19.63 -14.47
CA PRO A 6 10.13 -18.70 -14.80
C PRO A 6 10.07 -18.25 -16.27
N ALA A 7 10.45 -16.99 -16.53
CA ALA A 7 10.42 -16.44 -17.88
C ALA A 7 11.35 -17.18 -18.85
N ASP A 8 12.46 -17.72 -18.33
CA ASP A 8 13.51 -18.46 -19.03
C ASP A 8 13.30 -19.99 -19.03
N TYR A 9 12.14 -20.48 -18.53
CA TYR A 9 11.87 -21.93 -18.56
C TYR A 9 11.83 -22.44 -19.98
N GLU A 10 12.65 -23.47 -20.30
CA GLU A 10 12.87 -23.98 -21.66
C GLU A 10 11.59 -24.40 -22.40
N HIS A 11 10.57 -24.90 -21.67
CA HIS A 11 9.30 -25.32 -22.25
C HIS A 11 8.17 -24.29 -22.11
N ARG A 12 8.47 -23.04 -21.70
CA ARG A 12 7.45 -22.01 -21.52
C ARG A 12 6.63 -21.76 -22.80
N SER A 13 7.28 -21.75 -23.96
CA SER A 13 6.64 -21.57 -25.26
C SER A 13 5.61 -22.65 -25.57
N PHE A 14 5.83 -23.88 -25.14
CA PHE A 14 4.85 -24.96 -25.29
C PHE A 14 3.55 -24.64 -24.54
N PHE A 15 3.63 -24.18 -23.31
CA PHE A 15 2.45 -23.83 -22.52
C PHE A 15 1.73 -22.60 -23.06
N VAL A 16 2.45 -21.58 -23.53
CA VAL A 16 1.88 -20.41 -24.20
C VAL A 16 1.11 -20.83 -25.44
N ASN A 17 1.73 -21.63 -26.33
CA ASN A 17 1.07 -22.12 -27.56
C ASN A 17 -0.17 -22.95 -27.25
N LYS A 18 -0.14 -23.80 -26.21
CA LYS A 18 -1.31 -24.59 -25.81
C LYS A 18 -2.44 -23.70 -25.28
N TYR A 19 -2.10 -22.69 -24.51
CA TYR A 19 -3.07 -21.73 -23.98
C TYR A 19 -3.74 -20.94 -25.11
N VAL A 20 -2.98 -20.38 -26.06
CA VAL A 20 -3.52 -19.61 -27.20
C VAL A 20 -4.44 -20.49 -28.06
N LYS A 21 -4.00 -21.70 -28.41
CA LYS A 21 -4.83 -22.63 -29.19
C LYS A 21 -6.11 -23.06 -28.49
N LEU A 22 -6.06 -23.22 -27.17
CA LEU A 22 -7.24 -23.51 -26.36
C LEU A 22 -8.21 -22.31 -26.38
N ALA A 23 -7.69 -21.11 -26.21
CA ALA A 23 -8.47 -19.88 -26.27
C ALA A 23 -9.18 -19.71 -27.61
N GLU A 24 -8.47 -19.93 -28.74
CA GLU A 24 -9.05 -19.91 -30.08
C GLU A 24 -10.20 -20.93 -30.24
N ALA A 25 -9.95 -22.16 -29.81
CA ALA A 25 -10.96 -23.24 -29.95
C ALA A 25 -12.20 -22.96 -29.07
N VAL A 26 -12.02 -22.46 -27.87
CA VAL A 26 -13.13 -22.13 -26.96
C VAL A 26 -13.90 -20.92 -27.46
N ALA A 27 -13.24 -19.88 -27.93
CA ALA A 27 -13.91 -18.70 -28.50
C ALA A 27 -14.80 -19.05 -29.70
N ALA A 28 -14.33 -19.96 -30.57
CA ALA A 28 -15.03 -20.35 -31.80
C ALA A 28 -16.39 -21.05 -31.56
N ILE A 29 -16.64 -21.59 -30.37
CA ILE A 29 -17.86 -22.35 -30.04
C ILE A 29 -18.75 -21.61 -29.02
N GLN A 30 -18.50 -20.30 -28.79
CA GLN A 30 -19.38 -19.47 -27.95
C GLN A 30 -20.78 -19.38 -28.57
N GLN A 31 -21.82 -19.52 -27.76
CA GLN A 31 -23.19 -19.32 -28.21
C GLN A 31 -23.47 -17.84 -28.50
N PRO A 32 -24.43 -17.52 -29.37
CA PRO A 32 -24.77 -16.14 -29.74
C PRO A 32 -25.10 -15.26 -28.52
N GLU A 33 -25.72 -15.86 -27.49
CA GLU A 33 -26.12 -15.18 -26.24
C GLU A 33 -24.95 -14.97 -25.26
N GLY A 34 -23.74 -15.46 -25.58
CA GLY A 34 -22.51 -15.20 -24.84
C GLY A 34 -22.07 -16.29 -23.89
N TYR A 35 -22.86 -17.33 -23.68
CA TYR A 35 -22.50 -18.45 -22.80
C TYR A 35 -21.90 -19.63 -23.60
N TRP A 36 -21.42 -20.64 -22.87
CA TRP A 36 -21.11 -21.98 -23.40
C TRP A 36 -22.06 -22.98 -22.80
N THR A 37 -22.41 -24.00 -23.60
CA THR A 37 -23.25 -25.11 -23.15
C THR A 37 -22.41 -26.17 -22.44
N ARG A 38 -23.06 -27.02 -21.67
CA ARG A 38 -22.41 -28.17 -20.99
C ARG A 38 -21.74 -29.14 -21.95
N SER A 39 -22.32 -29.34 -23.14
CA SER A 39 -21.74 -30.12 -24.23
C SER A 39 -21.21 -29.16 -25.29
N MET A 40 -19.95 -28.73 -25.14
CA MET A 40 -19.37 -27.65 -25.94
C MET A 40 -19.30 -27.98 -27.44
N MET A 41 -19.01 -29.23 -27.79
CA MET A 41 -18.87 -29.66 -29.19
C MET A 41 -20.19 -30.03 -29.83
N ASP A 42 -21.25 -30.28 -29.07
CA ASP A 42 -22.60 -30.51 -29.52
C ASP A 42 -23.60 -29.78 -28.61
N PRO A 43 -23.89 -28.51 -28.88
CA PRO A 43 -24.81 -27.72 -28.08
C PRO A 43 -26.23 -28.29 -27.96
N THR A 44 -26.63 -29.18 -28.90
CA THR A 44 -27.95 -29.78 -28.88
C THR A 44 -28.08 -30.97 -27.93
N HIS A 45 -26.97 -31.58 -27.51
CA HIS A 45 -26.94 -32.71 -26.61
C HIS A 45 -27.40 -32.32 -25.18
N ALA A 46 -26.93 -31.18 -24.69
CA ALA A 46 -27.31 -30.62 -23.38
C ALA A 46 -27.46 -29.10 -23.51
N PRO A 47 -28.57 -28.63 -24.11
CA PRO A 47 -28.76 -27.23 -24.46
C PRO A 47 -28.91 -26.33 -23.21
N GLY A 48 -28.75 -25.02 -23.41
CA GLY A 48 -28.88 -24.00 -22.39
C GLY A 48 -27.54 -23.59 -21.77
N PRO A 49 -27.57 -22.51 -21.01
CA PRO A 49 -26.36 -21.93 -20.45
C PRO A 49 -25.74 -22.77 -19.33
N GLU A 50 -24.41 -22.66 -19.22
CA GLU A 50 -23.64 -23.18 -18.11
C GLU A 50 -22.72 -22.09 -17.57
N THR A 51 -23.02 -21.61 -16.37
CA THR A 51 -22.39 -20.39 -15.82
C THR A 51 -20.96 -20.61 -15.37
N SER A 52 -20.63 -21.74 -14.73
CA SER A 52 -19.31 -21.95 -14.19
C SER A 52 -18.23 -22.03 -15.27
N GLY A 53 -18.48 -22.77 -16.34
CA GLY A 53 -17.60 -22.83 -17.52
C GLY A 53 -17.52 -21.48 -18.25
N THR A 54 -18.66 -20.81 -18.44
CA THR A 54 -18.69 -19.46 -19.03
C THR A 54 -17.82 -18.49 -18.22
N ALA A 55 -17.91 -18.52 -16.91
CA ALA A 55 -17.11 -17.66 -16.04
C ALA A 55 -15.61 -18.02 -16.10
N PHE A 56 -15.25 -19.31 -16.07
CA PHE A 56 -13.85 -19.73 -16.20
C PHE A 56 -13.24 -19.36 -17.55
N PHE A 57 -13.98 -19.48 -18.65
CA PHE A 57 -13.49 -19.07 -19.97
C PHE A 57 -13.33 -17.54 -20.04
N THR A 58 -14.29 -16.80 -19.51
CA THR A 58 -14.20 -15.33 -19.42
C THR A 58 -12.99 -14.91 -18.59
N TYR A 59 -12.75 -15.54 -17.43
CA TYR A 59 -11.53 -15.36 -16.63
C TYR A 59 -10.28 -15.65 -17.46
N GLY A 60 -10.24 -16.78 -18.17
CA GLY A 60 -9.11 -17.16 -19.01
C GLY A 60 -8.80 -16.11 -20.08
N PHE A 61 -9.78 -15.66 -20.84
CA PHE A 61 -9.59 -14.64 -21.87
C PHE A 61 -9.11 -13.31 -21.30
N LEU A 62 -9.74 -12.81 -20.23
CA LEU A 62 -9.33 -11.58 -19.54
C LEU A 62 -7.91 -11.67 -19.01
N TRP A 63 -7.57 -12.79 -18.36
CA TRP A 63 -6.22 -13.03 -17.88
C TRP A 63 -5.19 -12.99 -19.03
N GLY A 64 -5.56 -13.56 -20.18
CA GLY A 64 -4.71 -13.56 -21.35
C GLY A 64 -4.46 -12.18 -21.93
N ILE A 65 -5.49 -11.34 -22.01
CA ILE A 65 -5.35 -9.93 -22.44
C ILE A 65 -4.52 -9.17 -21.42
N ASN A 66 -4.87 -9.24 -20.12
CA ASN A 66 -4.20 -8.54 -19.04
C ASN A 66 -2.69 -8.89 -18.92
N ASN A 67 -2.27 -10.04 -19.42
CA ASN A 67 -0.87 -10.49 -19.40
C ASN A 67 -0.21 -10.54 -20.80
N GLY A 68 -0.84 -9.97 -21.83
CA GLY A 68 -0.26 -9.84 -23.17
C GLY A 68 -0.13 -11.14 -23.97
N TYR A 69 -0.87 -12.19 -23.62
CA TYR A 69 -0.88 -13.46 -24.35
C TYR A 69 -1.96 -13.55 -25.43
N LEU A 70 -3.04 -12.79 -25.29
CA LEU A 70 -4.17 -12.75 -26.22
C LEU A 70 -4.37 -11.33 -26.76
N ASP A 71 -4.71 -11.23 -28.05
CA ASP A 71 -5.02 -9.97 -28.70
C ASP A 71 -6.40 -9.45 -28.27
N GLU A 72 -6.44 -8.27 -27.68
CA GLU A 72 -7.66 -7.62 -27.22
C GLU A 72 -8.69 -7.46 -28.34
N ALA A 73 -8.27 -7.05 -29.54
CA ALA A 73 -9.17 -6.81 -30.65
C ALA A 73 -9.93 -8.09 -31.07
N VAL A 74 -9.31 -9.26 -30.87
CA VAL A 74 -9.91 -10.57 -31.22
C VAL A 74 -10.85 -11.06 -30.13
N TYR A 75 -10.43 -10.95 -28.84
CA TYR A 75 -11.15 -11.60 -27.73
C TYR A 75 -12.13 -10.69 -27.00
N LYS A 76 -12.01 -9.37 -27.11
CA LYS A 76 -12.94 -8.44 -26.46
C LYS A 76 -14.41 -8.67 -26.85
N PRO A 77 -14.77 -8.89 -28.13
CA PRO A 77 -16.16 -9.20 -28.49
C PRO A 77 -16.70 -10.49 -27.84
N VAL A 78 -15.85 -11.50 -27.63
CA VAL A 78 -16.19 -12.75 -26.94
C VAL A 78 -16.44 -12.49 -25.47
N ILE A 79 -15.55 -11.73 -24.83
CA ILE A 79 -15.63 -11.32 -23.41
C ILE A 79 -16.89 -10.49 -23.17
N ASP A 80 -17.16 -9.48 -24.00
CA ASP A 80 -18.31 -8.59 -23.85
C ASP A 80 -19.64 -9.36 -23.85
N LYS A 81 -19.80 -10.33 -24.75
CA LYS A 81 -20.98 -11.21 -24.78
C LYS A 81 -21.06 -12.08 -23.50
N ALA A 82 -19.95 -12.71 -23.12
CA ALA A 82 -19.90 -13.57 -21.95
C ALA A 82 -20.20 -12.77 -20.67
N TRP A 83 -19.58 -11.60 -20.53
CA TRP A 83 -19.82 -10.73 -19.37
C TRP A 83 -21.25 -10.21 -19.30
N ASN A 84 -21.84 -9.85 -20.45
CA ASN A 84 -23.26 -9.49 -20.50
C ASN A 84 -24.18 -10.62 -20.02
N TYR A 85 -23.90 -11.86 -20.42
CA TYR A 85 -24.61 -13.02 -19.90
C TYR A 85 -24.40 -13.20 -18.39
N LEU A 86 -23.14 -13.18 -17.92
CA LEU A 86 -22.80 -13.35 -16.52
C LEU A 86 -23.44 -12.29 -15.61
N ALA A 87 -23.35 -11.01 -16.01
CA ALA A 87 -23.82 -9.90 -15.20
C ALA A 87 -25.35 -9.67 -15.27
N LYS A 88 -26.03 -10.05 -16.36
CA LYS A 88 -27.46 -9.75 -16.55
C LYS A 88 -28.38 -10.97 -16.49
N THR A 89 -27.82 -12.18 -16.67
CA THR A 89 -28.61 -13.42 -16.67
C THR A 89 -28.21 -14.36 -15.55
N ALA A 90 -26.92 -14.64 -15.40
CA ALA A 90 -26.44 -15.56 -14.36
C ALA A 90 -26.55 -14.95 -12.94
N LEU A 91 -26.16 -13.68 -12.80
CA LEU A 91 -26.33 -12.94 -11.54
C LEU A 91 -27.79 -12.54 -11.35
N GLN A 92 -28.42 -13.13 -10.35
CA GLN A 92 -29.82 -12.87 -9.98
C GLN A 92 -29.95 -11.59 -9.14
N LYS A 93 -31.13 -10.98 -9.09
CA LYS A 93 -31.42 -9.77 -8.31
C LYS A 93 -31.13 -9.90 -6.81
N ASN A 94 -31.18 -11.10 -6.27
CA ASN A 94 -30.89 -11.42 -4.88
C ASN A 94 -29.40 -11.71 -4.61
N GLY A 95 -28.51 -11.55 -5.63
CA GLY A 95 -27.08 -11.84 -5.53
C GLY A 95 -26.69 -13.29 -5.78
N LYS A 96 -27.64 -14.19 -6.03
CA LYS A 96 -27.40 -15.59 -6.36
C LYS A 96 -26.82 -15.73 -7.78
N ILE A 97 -25.90 -16.67 -7.96
CA ILE A 97 -25.39 -17.05 -9.29
C ILE A 97 -26.10 -18.33 -9.73
N GLY A 98 -27.00 -18.20 -10.71
CA GLY A 98 -27.78 -19.30 -11.24
C GLY A 98 -27.17 -19.95 -12.49
N TYR A 99 -27.87 -20.93 -13.03
CA TYR A 99 -27.48 -21.70 -14.22
C TYR A 99 -26.14 -22.44 -14.07
N VAL A 100 -25.81 -22.90 -12.89
CA VAL A 100 -24.61 -23.67 -12.59
C VAL A 100 -24.93 -25.15 -12.66
N GLN A 101 -24.24 -25.91 -13.53
CA GLN A 101 -24.41 -27.36 -13.58
C GLN A 101 -23.96 -28.03 -12.28
N PRO A 102 -24.59 -29.15 -11.88
CA PRO A 102 -24.04 -29.96 -10.79
C PRO A 102 -22.71 -30.60 -11.20
N ILE A 103 -21.90 -30.96 -10.20
CA ILE A 103 -20.66 -31.70 -10.44
C ILE A 103 -21.00 -33.05 -11.08
N GLY A 104 -20.32 -33.36 -12.19
CA GLY A 104 -20.51 -34.62 -12.88
C GLY A 104 -19.43 -34.86 -13.96
N GLU A 105 -19.26 -36.14 -14.36
CA GLU A 105 -18.23 -36.51 -15.32
C GLU A 105 -18.61 -36.17 -16.78
N LYS A 106 -19.91 -35.98 -17.04
CA LYS A 106 -20.44 -35.70 -18.40
C LYS A 106 -21.74 -34.94 -18.34
N ALA A 107 -22.03 -34.21 -19.40
CA ALA A 107 -23.33 -33.57 -19.61
C ALA A 107 -24.46 -34.61 -19.76
N ILE A 108 -25.55 -34.43 -19.04
CA ILE A 108 -26.70 -35.34 -19.06
C ILE A 108 -27.84 -34.67 -19.85
N PRO A 109 -28.29 -35.25 -20.97
CA PRO A 109 -29.44 -34.75 -21.69
C PRO A 109 -30.69 -34.68 -20.83
N GLY A 110 -31.46 -33.60 -20.97
CA GLY A 110 -32.69 -33.39 -20.20
C GLY A 110 -32.53 -33.01 -18.74
N GLN A 111 -31.31 -32.92 -18.23
CA GLN A 111 -31.06 -32.38 -16.90
C GLN A 111 -31.36 -30.88 -16.87
N VAL A 112 -32.24 -30.43 -15.96
CA VAL A 112 -32.59 -29.03 -15.80
C VAL A 112 -31.43 -28.29 -15.15
N VAL A 113 -30.99 -27.21 -15.81
CA VAL A 113 -30.07 -26.22 -15.25
C VAL A 113 -30.68 -24.84 -15.50
N ASP A 114 -31.14 -24.18 -14.45
CA ASP A 114 -31.93 -22.97 -14.50
C ASP A 114 -31.42 -21.90 -13.52
N ALA A 115 -32.16 -20.81 -13.35
CA ALA A 115 -31.82 -19.72 -12.46
C ALA A 115 -31.67 -20.15 -10.98
N ASP A 116 -32.30 -21.25 -10.57
CA ASP A 116 -32.23 -21.79 -9.21
C ASP A 116 -31.10 -22.82 -9.04
N SER A 117 -30.49 -23.25 -10.14
CA SER A 117 -29.36 -24.18 -10.13
C SER A 117 -28.07 -23.46 -9.73
N GLU A 118 -27.59 -23.70 -8.52
CA GLU A 118 -26.43 -23.03 -7.94
C GLU A 118 -25.40 -24.02 -7.37
N ALA A 119 -24.13 -23.57 -7.30
CA ALA A 119 -23.06 -24.27 -6.60
C ALA A 119 -21.93 -23.31 -6.22
N ASN A 120 -21.22 -23.59 -5.13
CA ASN A 120 -20.15 -22.73 -4.63
C ASN A 120 -19.03 -22.48 -5.65
N PHE A 121 -18.70 -23.48 -6.48
CA PHE A 121 -17.69 -23.33 -7.52
C PHE A 121 -18.13 -22.38 -8.64
N GLY A 122 -19.46 -22.30 -8.93
CA GLY A 122 -20.00 -21.30 -9.86
C GLY A 122 -19.82 -19.88 -9.36
N VAL A 123 -20.06 -19.64 -8.08
CA VAL A 123 -19.78 -18.34 -7.42
C VAL A 123 -18.29 -18.03 -7.48
N GLY A 124 -17.43 -19.01 -7.15
CA GLY A 124 -15.96 -18.84 -7.23
C GLY A 124 -15.48 -18.49 -8.63
N ALA A 125 -15.98 -19.17 -9.67
CA ALA A 125 -15.65 -18.88 -11.07
C ALA A 125 -16.11 -17.47 -11.48
N PHE A 126 -17.34 -17.07 -11.10
CA PHE A 126 -17.85 -15.73 -11.34
C PHE A 126 -16.98 -14.64 -10.70
N LEU A 127 -16.57 -14.82 -9.44
CA LEU A 127 -15.69 -13.86 -8.76
C LEU A 127 -14.31 -13.78 -9.41
N LEU A 128 -13.74 -14.89 -9.86
CA LEU A 128 -12.47 -14.88 -10.62
C LEU A 128 -12.60 -14.07 -11.91
N ALA A 129 -13.67 -14.28 -12.68
CA ALA A 129 -13.93 -13.51 -13.89
C ALA A 129 -14.14 -12.02 -13.58
N ALA A 130 -14.90 -11.71 -12.52
CA ALA A 130 -15.13 -10.32 -12.09
C ALA A 130 -13.83 -9.61 -11.70
N CYS A 131 -12.96 -10.27 -10.94
CA CYS A 131 -11.66 -9.68 -10.56
C CYS A 131 -10.77 -9.40 -11.77
N GLU A 132 -10.71 -10.31 -12.76
CA GLU A 132 -9.93 -10.06 -13.97
C GLU A 132 -10.59 -9.01 -14.87
N TYR A 133 -11.93 -8.91 -14.88
CA TYR A 133 -12.63 -7.87 -15.60
C TYR A 133 -12.39 -6.48 -15.01
N VAL A 134 -12.36 -6.37 -13.68
CA VAL A 134 -11.96 -5.13 -12.99
C VAL A 134 -10.54 -4.75 -13.38
N ARG A 135 -9.58 -5.70 -13.32
CA ARG A 135 -8.19 -5.46 -13.77
C ARG A 135 -8.12 -5.00 -15.23
N TYR A 136 -8.93 -5.60 -16.10
CA TYR A 136 -9.01 -5.20 -17.51
C TYR A 136 -9.51 -3.77 -17.69
N LEU A 137 -10.53 -3.37 -16.92
CA LEU A 137 -11.07 -2.01 -16.95
C LEU A 137 -10.12 -0.98 -16.33
N GLU A 138 -9.32 -1.40 -15.35
CA GLU A 138 -8.31 -0.58 -14.68
C GLU A 138 -6.97 -0.52 -15.40
N ALA A 139 -6.72 -1.44 -16.32
CA ALA A 139 -5.54 -1.37 -17.17
C ALA A 139 -5.89 -0.53 -18.43
N PRO A 140 -5.11 0.47 -18.82
CA PRO A 140 -3.69 0.53 -18.55
C PRO A 140 -3.13 1.86 -18.06
N GLU A 141 -3.81 2.68 -17.44
CA GLU A 141 -3.16 3.82 -16.80
C GLU A 141 -3.32 3.62 -15.30
N ASN A 142 -2.22 3.69 -14.61
CA ASN A 142 -2.10 3.59 -13.17
C ASN A 142 -2.87 4.76 -12.49
N GLN A 143 -4.18 4.86 -12.81
CA GLN A 143 -5.06 5.94 -12.33
C GLN A 143 -5.05 5.98 -10.81
N ASP A 144 -5.01 4.82 -10.15
CA ASP A 144 -4.86 4.74 -8.71
C ASP A 144 -3.52 5.30 -8.25
N ARG A 145 -2.42 4.94 -8.93
CA ARG A 145 -1.11 5.50 -8.62
C ARG A 145 -1.08 7.01 -8.84
N ALA A 146 -1.55 7.49 -9.96
CA ALA A 146 -1.64 8.92 -10.26
C ALA A 146 -2.53 9.64 -9.24
N TYR A 147 -3.68 9.05 -8.89
CA TYR A 147 -4.58 9.59 -7.86
C TYR A 147 -3.87 9.70 -6.50
N TRP A 148 -3.21 8.62 -6.03
CA TRP A 148 -2.52 8.62 -4.74
C TRP A 148 -1.32 9.54 -4.72
N CYS A 149 -0.53 9.61 -5.80
CA CYS A 149 0.59 10.55 -5.92
C CYS A 149 0.11 12.01 -5.91
N ASN A 150 -0.95 12.32 -6.65
CA ASN A 150 -1.56 13.64 -6.66
C ASN A 150 -2.14 14.01 -5.29
N LEU A 151 -2.80 13.08 -4.60
CA LEU A 151 -3.32 13.30 -3.25
C LEU A 151 -2.19 13.57 -2.26
N LEU A 152 -1.14 12.76 -2.27
CA LEU A 152 0.03 12.94 -1.41
C LEU A 152 0.72 14.28 -1.68
N TYR A 153 0.91 14.65 -2.94
CA TYR A 153 1.46 15.96 -3.32
C TYR A 153 0.58 17.10 -2.82
N LYS A 154 -0.74 16.99 -3.00
CA LYS A 154 -1.73 17.99 -2.56
C LYS A 154 -1.73 18.21 -1.05
N MET A 155 -1.45 17.16 -0.27
CA MET A 155 -1.28 17.24 1.18
C MET A 155 0.08 17.82 1.58
N ALA A 156 1.14 17.41 0.90
CA ALA A 156 2.51 17.77 1.26
C ALA A 156 2.93 19.18 0.81
N ALA A 157 2.54 19.58 -0.40
CA ALA A 157 2.97 20.83 -1.00
C ALA A 157 2.67 22.07 -0.15
N PRO A 158 1.47 22.28 0.41
CA PRO A 158 1.20 23.48 1.22
C PRO A 158 2.01 23.53 2.51
N VAL A 159 2.30 22.39 3.12
CA VAL A 159 3.14 22.33 4.34
C VAL A 159 4.60 22.65 3.99
N LEU A 160 5.16 21.91 3.03
CA LEU A 160 6.58 22.01 2.70
C LEU A 160 6.95 23.33 2.01
N SER A 161 6.10 23.84 1.10
CA SER A 161 6.37 25.13 0.46
C SER A 161 6.37 26.28 1.47
N ASN A 162 5.39 26.31 2.39
CA ASN A 162 5.35 27.33 3.43
C ASN A 162 6.53 27.21 4.40
N MET A 163 6.84 25.99 4.84
CA MET A 163 7.94 25.78 5.78
C MET A 163 9.32 26.06 5.14
N ALA A 164 9.50 25.77 3.86
CA ALA A 164 10.71 26.11 3.10
C ALA A 164 10.97 27.63 3.05
N GLU A 165 9.92 28.45 3.17
CA GLU A 165 9.97 29.92 3.17
C GLU A 165 9.89 30.55 4.57
N GLY A 166 9.79 29.74 5.63
CA GLY A 166 9.63 30.22 7.02
C GLY A 166 8.24 30.84 7.28
N ASN A 167 7.22 30.38 6.60
CA ASN A 167 5.86 30.90 6.66
C ASN A 167 4.82 29.87 7.17
N LEU A 168 5.22 28.67 7.57
CA LEU A 168 4.27 27.62 7.99
C LEU A 168 3.43 28.09 9.19
N LYS A 169 4.08 28.56 10.26
CA LYS A 169 3.38 29.01 11.47
C LYS A 169 2.50 30.22 11.23
N LYS A 170 2.84 31.06 10.25
CA LYS A 170 2.05 32.22 9.86
C LYS A 170 0.79 31.84 9.10
N ASN A 171 0.87 30.85 8.22
CA ASN A 171 -0.17 30.52 7.26
C ASN A 171 -1.02 29.29 7.67
N MET A 172 -0.51 28.44 8.57
CA MET A 172 -1.24 27.30 9.10
C MET A 172 -1.92 27.67 10.42
N LEU A 173 -3.24 27.80 10.40
CA LEU A 173 -4.04 28.03 11.62
C LEU A 173 -4.16 26.73 12.40
N VAL A 174 -3.90 26.80 13.70
CA VAL A 174 -4.11 25.68 14.61
C VAL A 174 -5.50 25.76 15.20
N GLU A 175 -6.38 24.89 14.74
CA GLU A 175 -7.69 24.68 15.33
C GLU A 175 -7.56 23.78 16.57
N VAL A 176 -8.30 24.11 17.62
CA VAL A 176 -8.28 23.35 18.85
C VAL A 176 -9.69 22.90 19.24
N SER A 177 -9.77 21.74 19.89
CA SER A 177 -11.02 21.25 20.45
C SER A 177 -11.59 22.25 21.48
N PRO A 178 -12.92 22.37 21.64
CA PRO A 178 -13.52 23.09 22.74
C PRO A 178 -13.02 22.64 24.13
N ASN A 179 -12.58 21.39 24.24
CA ASN A 179 -12.00 20.81 25.45
C ASN A 179 -10.48 20.74 25.39
N TRP A 180 -9.84 21.74 24.80
CA TRP A 180 -8.39 21.80 24.71
C TRP A 180 -7.73 21.77 26.11
N ASP A 181 -6.72 20.91 26.27
CA ASP A 181 -6.03 20.68 27.56
C ASP A 181 -5.02 21.78 27.93
N GLY A 182 -4.92 22.84 27.11
CA GLY A 182 -4.03 23.97 27.36
C GLY A 182 -2.57 23.76 26.96
N ARG A 183 -2.22 22.59 26.34
CA ARG A 183 -0.84 22.37 25.86
C ARG A 183 -0.43 23.43 24.83
N ASN A 184 0.89 23.62 24.70
CA ASN A 184 1.42 24.55 23.70
C ASN A 184 1.02 24.13 22.27
N LYS A 185 0.30 25.02 21.57
CA LYS A 185 -0.11 24.80 20.17
C LYS A 185 1.08 24.57 19.23
N GLY A 186 2.28 24.95 19.60
CA GLY A 186 3.52 24.72 18.86
C GLY A 186 3.79 23.24 18.55
N VAL A 187 3.24 22.29 19.35
CA VAL A 187 3.35 20.84 19.09
C VAL A 187 2.74 20.47 17.74
N THR A 188 1.66 21.14 17.34
CA THR A 188 0.96 20.85 16.08
C THR A 188 1.84 21.01 14.84
N TYR A 189 2.71 22.00 14.83
CA TYR A 189 3.61 22.22 13.68
C TYR A 189 4.64 21.12 13.54
N MET A 190 5.19 20.66 14.68
CA MET A 190 6.16 19.55 14.67
C MET A 190 5.48 18.23 14.31
N GLU A 191 4.29 17.98 14.84
CA GLU A 191 3.48 16.81 14.50
C GLU A 191 3.13 16.78 13.00
N THR A 192 2.68 17.93 12.47
CA THR A 192 2.37 18.07 11.03
C THR A 192 3.58 17.75 10.18
N PHE A 193 4.71 18.37 10.46
CA PHE A 193 5.94 18.17 9.67
C PHE A 193 6.49 16.75 9.81
N GLY A 194 6.66 16.25 11.04
CA GLY A 194 7.26 14.93 11.30
C GLY A 194 6.45 13.79 10.67
N ARG A 195 5.14 13.74 10.93
CA ARG A 195 4.27 12.68 10.38
C ARG A 195 4.15 12.77 8.86
N LEU A 196 4.05 13.98 8.30
CA LEU A 196 4.04 14.17 6.86
C LEU A 196 5.32 13.61 6.24
N MET A 197 6.48 13.98 6.79
CA MET A 197 7.77 13.56 6.24
C MET A 197 7.99 12.05 6.37
N ALA A 198 7.60 11.43 7.46
CA ALA A 198 7.65 9.97 7.59
C ALA A 198 6.81 9.26 6.51
N GLY A 199 5.64 9.81 6.15
CA GLY A 199 4.79 9.28 5.10
C GLY A 199 5.31 9.54 3.67
N VAL A 200 5.91 10.70 3.42
CA VAL A 200 6.41 11.11 2.09
C VAL A 200 7.79 10.50 1.79
N ALA A 201 8.63 10.28 2.80
CA ALA A 201 10.01 9.85 2.63
C ALA A 201 10.20 8.64 1.70
N PRO A 202 9.44 7.54 1.81
CA PRO A 202 9.60 6.40 0.91
C PRO A 202 9.40 6.77 -0.57
N TRP A 203 8.44 7.65 -0.87
CA TRP A 203 8.20 8.11 -2.24
C TRP A 203 9.37 8.94 -2.78
N LEU A 204 10.00 9.75 -1.93
CA LEU A 204 11.15 10.58 -2.30
C LEU A 204 12.44 9.79 -2.57
N THR A 205 12.51 8.49 -2.23
CA THR A 205 13.65 7.63 -2.56
C THR A 205 13.67 7.19 -4.02
N LEU A 206 12.53 7.27 -4.72
CA LEU A 206 12.46 6.88 -6.12
C LEU A 206 13.36 7.78 -6.98
N PRO A 207 13.99 7.21 -8.03
CA PRO A 207 14.88 7.98 -8.91
C PRO A 207 14.14 9.10 -9.61
N ASP A 208 14.90 10.15 -9.95
CA ASP A 208 14.36 11.25 -10.74
C ASP A 208 14.08 10.80 -12.16
N ASP A 209 12.96 11.26 -12.69
CA ASP A 209 12.53 11.04 -14.07
C ASP A 209 11.77 12.27 -14.58
N ASP A 210 11.49 12.29 -15.89
CA ASP A 210 10.84 13.44 -16.56
C ASP A 210 9.29 13.32 -16.53
N THR A 211 8.74 12.35 -15.80
CA THR A 211 7.29 12.20 -15.64
C THR A 211 6.72 13.30 -14.74
N GLU A 212 5.41 13.52 -14.80
CA GLU A 212 4.70 14.43 -13.90
C GLU A 212 4.93 14.01 -12.42
N GLU A 213 4.90 12.73 -12.13
CA GLU A 213 5.21 12.18 -10.81
C GLU A 213 6.66 12.48 -10.38
N GLY A 214 7.63 12.34 -11.30
CA GLY A 214 9.03 12.68 -11.04
C GLY A 214 9.24 14.16 -10.73
N GLN A 215 8.54 15.05 -11.44
CA GLN A 215 8.59 16.49 -11.18
C GLN A 215 8.00 16.83 -9.78
N MET A 216 6.89 16.21 -9.40
CA MET A 216 6.32 16.37 -8.06
C MET A 216 7.31 15.94 -6.97
N ARG A 217 7.96 14.78 -7.09
CA ARG A 217 8.96 14.29 -6.13
C ARG A 217 10.13 15.24 -6.01
N LYS A 218 10.67 15.71 -7.13
CA LYS A 218 11.77 16.66 -7.16
C LYS A 218 11.42 17.95 -6.42
N GLN A 219 10.27 18.52 -6.72
CA GLN A 219 9.80 19.73 -6.06
C GLN A 219 9.60 19.55 -4.55
N LEU A 220 8.99 18.46 -4.13
CA LEU A 220 8.81 18.17 -2.70
C LEU A 220 10.15 17.97 -1.99
N ARG A 221 11.12 17.33 -2.63
CA ARG A 221 12.47 17.12 -2.08
C ARG A 221 13.20 18.44 -1.87
N GLU A 222 13.13 19.36 -2.84
CA GLU A 222 13.72 20.69 -2.73
C GLU A 222 13.14 21.48 -1.55
N TRP A 223 11.80 21.46 -1.38
CA TRP A 223 11.15 22.10 -0.25
C TRP A 223 11.45 21.39 1.07
N ALA A 224 11.47 20.06 1.08
CA ALA A 224 11.77 19.27 2.27
C ALA A 224 13.15 19.59 2.83
N LEU A 225 14.20 19.67 2.00
CA LEU A 225 15.55 19.99 2.45
C LEU A 225 15.63 21.38 3.11
N LYS A 226 14.97 22.38 2.53
CA LYS A 226 14.85 23.72 3.15
C LYS A 226 14.05 23.68 4.44
N SER A 227 12.95 22.92 4.46
CA SER A 227 12.10 22.75 5.64
C SER A 227 12.85 22.10 6.80
N TYR A 228 13.67 21.09 6.52
CA TYR A 228 14.53 20.48 7.55
C TYR A 228 15.53 21.46 8.14
N ALA A 229 16.14 22.32 7.32
CA ALA A 229 17.04 23.35 7.81
C ALA A 229 16.30 24.36 8.70
N ASN A 230 15.11 24.82 8.25
CA ASN A 230 14.30 25.79 8.99
C ASN A 230 13.74 25.20 10.31
N ALA A 231 13.45 23.88 10.34
CA ALA A 231 12.92 23.16 11.49
C ALA A 231 13.84 23.25 12.73
N VAL A 232 15.15 23.30 12.50
CA VAL A 232 16.18 23.29 13.57
C VAL A 232 16.98 24.58 13.65
N ASP A 233 16.63 25.61 12.89
CA ASP A 233 17.27 26.92 12.98
C ASP A 233 16.54 27.82 13.99
N PRO A 234 17.13 28.10 15.18
CA PRO A 234 16.49 28.93 16.20
C PRO A 234 16.19 30.37 15.75
N ALA A 235 16.84 30.83 14.68
CA ALA A 235 16.58 32.16 14.09
C ALA A 235 15.40 32.15 13.09
N ASN A 236 14.95 30.98 12.66
CA ASN A 236 13.86 30.86 11.69
C ASN A 236 12.48 30.95 12.39
N PRO A 237 11.50 31.68 11.84
CA PRO A 237 10.14 31.72 12.38
C PRO A 237 9.49 30.33 12.55
N ASP A 238 9.85 29.37 11.70
CA ASP A 238 9.31 28.01 11.71
C ASP A 238 10.17 27.02 12.52
N TYR A 239 11.15 27.50 13.32
CA TYR A 239 11.84 26.64 14.29
C TYR A 239 10.84 25.85 15.13
N LEU A 240 10.94 24.51 15.14
CA LEU A 240 9.94 23.65 15.74
C LEU A 240 10.07 23.56 17.28
N LEU A 241 9.03 23.05 17.92
CA LEU A 241 8.99 22.90 19.39
C LEU A 241 9.67 21.59 19.82
N TRP A 242 10.99 21.58 19.86
CA TRP A 242 11.82 20.44 20.26
C TRP A 242 11.83 20.17 21.77
N ARG A 243 11.47 21.15 22.59
CA ARG A 243 11.68 21.14 24.06
C ARG A 243 10.44 21.58 24.81
N GLY A 244 10.37 21.17 26.09
CA GLY A 244 9.34 21.65 27.01
C GLY A 244 8.01 20.90 26.95
N HIS A 245 7.89 19.87 26.16
CA HIS A 245 6.69 19.03 26.10
C HIS A 245 7.02 17.58 25.71
N GLY A 246 6.38 16.58 26.36
CA GLY A 246 6.61 15.16 26.07
C GLY A 246 6.27 14.77 24.61
N GLN A 247 5.27 15.42 24.00
CA GLN A 247 4.88 15.20 22.60
C GLN A 247 6.05 15.41 21.62
N ALA A 248 7.02 16.26 21.95
CA ALA A 248 8.20 16.47 21.11
C ALA A 248 8.99 15.17 20.87
N LEU A 249 9.00 14.22 21.82
CA LEU A 249 9.62 12.91 21.62
C LEU A 249 8.94 12.12 20.52
N VAL A 250 7.61 12.14 20.50
CA VAL A 250 6.78 11.43 19.48
C VAL A 250 7.06 12.00 18.09
N ASP A 251 6.94 13.31 17.96
CA ASP A 251 6.99 13.97 16.66
C ASP A 251 8.43 13.99 16.10
N ALA A 252 9.43 14.10 16.98
CA ALA A 252 10.83 13.96 16.62
C ALA A 252 11.17 12.55 16.12
N ALA A 253 10.52 11.52 16.66
CA ALA A 253 10.71 10.15 16.19
C ALA A 253 10.24 9.99 14.73
N TYR A 254 9.14 10.62 14.33
CA TYR A 254 8.70 10.64 12.92
C TYR A 254 9.67 11.41 12.01
N VAL A 255 10.29 12.48 12.51
CA VAL A 255 11.38 13.16 11.78
C VAL A 255 12.58 12.23 11.62
N ALA A 256 13.01 11.54 12.66
CA ALA A 256 14.10 10.56 12.60
C ALA A 256 13.76 9.39 11.67
N GLU A 257 12.52 8.88 11.71
CA GLU A 257 12.01 7.84 10.82
C GLU A 257 12.07 8.26 9.36
N SER A 258 11.73 9.51 9.03
CA SER A 258 11.85 10.02 7.66
C SER A 258 13.29 10.02 7.15
N PHE A 259 14.26 10.32 8.00
CA PHE A 259 15.68 10.21 7.68
C PHE A 259 16.14 8.76 7.53
N LEU A 260 15.65 7.84 8.38
CA LEU A 260 15.96 6.42 8.24
C LEU A 260 15.45 5.86 6.92
N ARG A 261 14.24 6.23 6.50
CA ARG A 261 13.58 5.79 5.27
C ARG A 261 14.18 6.34 3.98
N ALA A 262 14.68 7.57 4.02
CA ALA A 262 15.21 8.26 2.84
C ALA A 262 16.54 8.94 3.15
N TYR A 263 17.48 8.21 3.73
CA TYR A 263 18.74 8.70 4.24
C TYR A 263 19.55 9.49 3.20
N ASP A 264 19.71 8.90 2.01
CA ASP A 264 20.49 9.51 0.94
C ASP A 264 19.84 10.75 0.33
N GLN A 265 18.51 10.82 0.34
CA GLN A 265 17.74 11.90 -0.26
C GLN A 265 17.44 13.04 0.70
N LEU A 266 17.31 12.76 2.00
CA LEU A 266 16.86 13.74 2.98
C LEU A 266 17.92 14.11 4.03
N TRP A 267 18.77 13.14 4.46
CA TRP A 267 19.80 13.42 5.46
C TRP A 267 21.14 13.81 4.81
N MET A 268 21.64 13.02 3.87
CA MET A 268 22.96 13.24 3.29
C MET A 268 23.15 14.63 2.65
N PRO A 269 22.13 15.21 1.96
CA PRO A 269 22.27 16.54 1.33
C PRO A 269 22.24 17.72 2.29
N LEU A 270 21.87 17.51 3.60
CA LEU A 270 21.86 18.61 4.57
C LEU A 270 23.27 19.10 4.87
N ASP A 271 23.41 20.39 5.13
CA ASP A 271 24.68 20.98 5.55
C ASP A 271 25.06 20.58 6.98
N ASP A 272 26.36 20.73 7.31
CA ASP A 272 26.89 20.29 8.61
C ASP A 272 26.29 21.05 9.79
N THR A 273 25.92 22.31 9.62
CA THR A 273 25.29 23.12 10.67
C THR A 273 23.91 22.57 10.98
N THR A 274 23.13 22.27 9.97
CA THR A 274 21.80 21.67 10.11
C THR A 274 21.90 20.30 10.75
N LYS A 275 22.83 19.44 10.30
CA LYS A 275 23.06 18.11 10.90
C LYS A 275 23.44 18.20 12.37
N LYS A 276 24.35 19.11 12.74
CA LYS A 276 24.75 19.32 14.13
C LYS A 276 23.56 19.75 15.00
N ARG A 277 22.71 20.65 14.51
CA ARG A 277 21.51 21.09 15.22
C ARG A 277 20.53 19.93 15.46
N TYR A 278 20.34 19.04 14.48
CA TYR A 278 19.54 17.81 14.66
C TYR A 278 20.12 16.91 15.75
N PHE A 279 21.43 16.69 15.75
CA PHE A 279 22.06 15.89 16.83
C PHE A 279 21.84 16.53 18.20
N GLU A 280 21.95 17.84 18.32
CA GLU A 280 21.70 18.56 19.57
C GLU A 280 20.24 18.42 20.02
N GLU A 281 19.26 18.61 19.12
CA GLU A 281 17.84 18.51 19.48
C GLU A 281 17.42 17.07 19.79
N PHE A 282 17.86 16.09 19.03
CA PHE A 282 17.58 14.69 19.32
C PHE A 282 18.19 14.23 20.64
N THR A 283 19.42 14.61 20.93
CA THR A 283 20.08 14.29 22.21
C THR A 283 19.35 14.94 23.40
N GLN A 284 18.81 16.15 23.24
CA GLN A 284 18.05 16.81 24.33
C GLN A 284 16.75 16.06 24.69
N LEU A 285 16.18 15.29 23.76
CA LEU A 285 14.97 14.47 23.99
C LEU A 285 15.21 13.28 24.92
N ARG A 286 16.47 12.93 25.23
CA ARG A 286 16.82 11.96 26.27
C ARG A 286 16.33 12.39 27.66
N ARG A 287 15.96 13.68 27.86
CA ARG A 287 15.34 14.19 29.09
C ARG A 287 13.87 13.85 29.24
N VAL A 288 13.24 13.36 28.17
CA VAL A 288 11.85 12.88 28.21
C VAL A 288 11.89 11.40 28.56
N ASP A 289 11.25 11.05 29.68
CA ASP A 289 11.07 9.65 30.05
C ASP A 289 9.84 9.10 29.32
N PRO A 290 10.01 8.17 28.36
CA PRO A 290 8.88 7.59 27.68
C PRO A 290 8.10 6.67 28.64
N PRO A 291 6.76 6.75 28.66
CA PRO A 291 5.96 5.77 29.40
C PRO A 291 6.16 4.37 28.82
N TYR A 292 5.86 3.35 29.65
CA TYR A 292 5.98 1.92 29.29
C TYR A 292 4.87 1.49 28.34
N THR A 293 4.93 2.00 27.11
CA THR A 293 3.98 1.78 26.01
C THR A 293 4.74 1.84 24.68
N ASN A 294 4.02 1.97 23.57
CA ASN A 294 4.61 2.25 22.24
C ASN A 294 5.62 3.41 22.25
N TRP A 295 5.58 4.30 23.23
CA TRP A 295 6.49 5.44 23.37
C TRP A 295 7.97 5.04 23.50
N LEU A 296 8.27 3.83 23.95
CA LEU A 296 9.64 3.32 23.96
C LEU A 296 10.22 3.25 22.54
N LEU A 297 9.38 2.98 21.54
CA LEU A 297 9.81 2.95 20.14
C LEU A 297 10.13 4.34 19.59
N PHE A 298 9.46 5.40 20.04
CA PHE A 298 9.83 6.75 19.64
C PHE A 298 11.27 7.07 20.09
N SER A 299 11.59 6.73 21.34
CA SER A 299 12.96 6.88 21.85
C SER A 299 13.98 6.06 21.06
N SER A 300 13.69 4.78 20.80
CA SER A 300 14.62 3.90 20.10
C SER A 300 14.81 4.28 18.62
N THR A 301 13.78 4.78 17.95
CA THR A 301 13.87 5.25 16.56
C THR A 301 14.83 6.43 16.43
N ILE A 302 14.76 7.40 17.35
CA ILE A 302 15.69 8.54 17.39
C ILE A 302 17.12 8.05 17.61
N GLU A 303 17.33 7.20 18.61
CA GLU A 303 18.67 6.68 18.92
C GLU A 303 19.25 5.80 17.80
N SER A 304 18.41 5.03 17.12
CA SER A 304 18.80 4.23 15.97
C SER A 304 19.22 5.12 14.80
N PHE A 305 18.49 6.23 14.55
CA PHE A 305 18.92 7.20 13.56
C PHE A 305 20.27 7.84 13.94
N LEU A 306 20.48 8.25 15.20
CA LEU A 306 21.76 8.78 15.68
C LEU A 306 22.91 7.79 15.42
N ALA A 307 22.69 6.51 15.71
CA ALA A 307 23.66 5.45 15.42
C ALA A 307 24.01 5.37 13.92
N LYS A 308 22.98 5.32 13.05
CA LYS A 308 23.18 5.28 11.58
C LYS A 308 23.89 6.52 11.05
N ALA A 309 23.61 7.69 11.63
CA ALA A 309 24.24 8.94 11.26
C ALA A 309 25.67 9.12 11.83
N GLY A 310 26.19 8.14 12.57
CA GLY A 310 27.54 8.16 13.14
C GLY A 310 27.68 9.05 14.39
N ALA A 311 26.56 9.44 15.01
CA ALA A 311 26.55 10.17 16.27
C ALA A 311 26.54 9.23 17.48
N GLU A 312 26.81 9.76 18.66
CA GLU A 312 26.64 9.03 19.91
C GLU A 312 25.16 8.65 20.12
N CYS A 313 24.88 7.37 20.32
CA CYS A 313 23.54 6.84 20.57
C CYS A 313 23.46 6.19 21.97
N ASP A 314 22.26 6.22 22.55
CA ASP A 314 21.94 5.52 23.79
C ASP A 314 21.45 4.10 23.50
N GLU A 315 22.38 3.16 23.48
CA GLU A 315 22.06 1.73 23.23
C GLU A 315 21.13 1.11 24.29
N TYR A 316 21.12 1.65 25.52
CA TYR A 316 20.21 1.16 26.55
C TYR A 316 18.74 1.47 26.17
N ARG A 317 18.46 2.65 25.64
CA ARG A 317 17.11 3.01 25.17
C ARG A 317 16.65 2.13 24.03
N ILE A 318 17.54 1.82 23.09
CA ILE A 318 17.25 0.91 21.98
C ILE A 318 16.97 -0.51 22.48
N ASN A 319 17.89 -1.06 23.26
CA ASN A 319 17.78 -2.44 23.77
C ASN A 319 16.58 -2.62 24.71
N SER A 320 16.27 -1.60 25.52
CA SER A 320 15.10 -1.62 26.41
C SER A 320 13.79 -1.63 25.61
N ALA A 321 13.70 -0.82 24.55
CA ALA A 321 12.52 -0.80 23.67
C ALA A 321 12.32 -2.14 22.99
N ILE A 322 13.38 -2.70 22.37
CA ILE A 322 13.33 -4.00 21.67
C ILE A 322 12.84 -5.10 22.62
N ARG A 323 13.45 -5.22 23.81
CA ARG A 323 13.07 -6.26 24.78
C ARG A 323 11.61 -6.11 25.25
N LYS A 324 11.13 -4.87 25.44
CA LYS A 324 9.75 -4.63 25.87
C LYS A 324 8.75 -4.94 24.77
N VAL A 325 9.07 -4.60 23.52
CA VAL A 325 8.23 -4.98 22.37
C VAL A 325 8.13 -6.49 22.28
N GLU A 326 9.23 -7.24 22.40
CA GLU A 326 9.21 -8.70 22.42
C GLU A 326 8.38 -9.28 23.57
N GLU A 327 8.49 -8.71 24.80
CA GLU A 327 7.67 -9.11 25.94
C GLU A 327 6.16 -8.89 25.73
N TRP A 328 5.79 -7.87 24.95
CA TRP A 328 4.39 -7.50 24.70
C TRP A 328 3.79 -8.16 23.47
N TYR A 329 4.54 -9.04 22.81
CA TYR A 329 4.02 -9.81 21.69
C TYR A 329 2.94 -10.80 22.15
N THR A 330 1.74 -10.69 21.58
CA THR A 330 0.57 -11.47 21.97
C THR A 330 0.22 -12.63 21.03
N GLY A 331 0.97 -12.79 19.95
CA GLY A 331 0.72 -13.75 18.88
C GLY A 331 0.07 -13.12 17.65
N ASP A 332 0.04 -13.85 16.56
CA ASP A 332 -0.60 -13.45 15.27
C ASP A 332 -0.17 -12.07 14.73
N GLY A 333 1.08 -11.65 15.04
CA GLY A 333 1.60 -10.35 14.62
C GLY A 333 1.10 -9.17 15.44
N TRP A 334 0.48 -9.37 16.61
CA TRP A 334 -0.01 -8.30 17.47
C TRP A 334 0.84 -8.10 18.72
N TYR A 335 0.86 -6.84 19.17
CA TYR A 335 1.54 -6.41 20.38
C TYR A 335 0.53 -5.73 21.30
N ALA A 336 0.64 -5.99 22.61
CA ALA A 336 -0.04 -5.18 23.61
C ALA A 336 0.66 -3.81 23.71
N ASP A 337 -0.10 -2.74 23.92
CA ASP A 337 0.48 -1.41 24.12
C ASP A 337 0.85 -1.19 25.60
N GLY A 338 1.91 -1.87 26.02
CA GLY A 338 2.40 -1.86 27.39
C GLY A 338 2.13 -3.17 28.13
N PRO A 339 2.31 -3.18 29.48
CA PRO A 339 2.23 -4.39 30.29
C PRO A 339 0.80 -4.93 30.44
N SER A 340 -0.21 -4.13 30.14
CA SER A 340 -1.62 -4.55 30.15
C SER A 340 -2.07 -4.79 28.73
N PHE A 341 -2.86 -5.85 28.52
CA PHE A 341 -3.38 -6.15 27.19
C PHE A 341 -4.20 -4.96 26.66
N ALA A 342 -3.77 -4.44 25.52
CA ALA A 342 -4.46 -3.42 24.75
C ALA A 342 -4.41 -3.84 23.26
N PHE A 343 -5.58 -3.99 22.65
CA PHE A 343 -5.72 -4.41 21.26
C PHE A 343 -6.22 -3.22 20.44
N ASP A 344 -5.29 -2.41 19.96
CA ASP A 344 -5.59 -1.17 19.28
C ASP A 344 -4.75 -0.97 18.01
N TYR A 345 -4.97 0.15 17.32
CA TYR A 345 -4.30 0.48 16.06
C TYR A 345 -2.80 0.79 16.19
N TYR A 346 -2.26 0.94 17.40
CA TYR A 346 -0.83 1.19 17.58
C TYR A 346 0.04 0.00 17.18
N SER A 347 -0.51 -1.22 17.14
CA SER A 347 0.21 -2.36 16.56
C SER A 347 0.65 -2.09 15.12
N SER A 348 -0.24 -1.61 14.26
CA SER A 348 0.06 -1.30 12.85
C SER A 348 0.64 0.10 12.66
N TYR A 349 0.32 1.04 13.54
CA TYR A 349 0.64 2.45 13.35
C TYR A 349 2.00 2.86 13.94
N VAL A 350 2.45 2.20 15.00
CA VAL A 350 3.71 2.48 15.70
C VAL A 350 4.59 1.24 15.83
N PHE A 351 4.07 0.14 16.40
CA PHE A 351 4.89 -1.04 16.71
C PHE A 351 5.59 -1.59 15.46
N HIS A 352 4.83 -2.00 14.45
CA HIS A 352 5.42 -2.59 13.24
C HIS A 352 6.37 -1.64 12.51
N PRO A 353 5.99 -0.41 12.14
CA PRO A 353 6.88 0.45 11.38
C PRO A 353 8.12 0.85 12.17
N MET A 354 7.99 1.37 13.38
CA MET A 354 9.13 1.89 14.13
C MET A 354 10.04 0.80 14.69
N TYR A 355 9.49 -0.39 15.00
CA TYR A 355 10.31 -1.53 15.39
C TYR A 355 11.21 -1.98 14.23
N LEU A 356 10.65 -2.10 13.03
CA LEU A 356 11.41 -2.45 11.83
C LEU A 356 12.45 -1.38 11.48
N GLU A 357 12.10 -0.11 11.53
CA GLU A 357 13.03 1.01 11.25
C GLU A 357 14.15 1.08 12.29
N THR A 358 13.83 0.84 13.58
CA THR A 358 14.85 0.76 14.62
C THR A 358 15.86 -0.36 14.35
N LEU A 359 15.40 -1.56 14.05
CA LEU A 359 16.25 -2.71 13.74
C LEU A 359 17.08 -2.48 12.47
N GLN A 360 16.47 -1.93 11.42
CA GLN A 360 17.17 -1.64 10.17
C GLN A 360 18.25 -0.56 10.38
N GLY A 361 17.94 0.50 11.11
CA GLY A 361 18.90 1.57 11.43
C GLY A 361 20.10 1.07 12.22
N MET A 362 19.89 0.15 13.18
CA MET A 362 20.97 -0.49 13.93
C MET A 362 21.83 -1.40 13.02
N LYS A 363 21.20 -2.19 12.17
CA LYS A 363 21.89 -2.99 11.17
C LYS A 363 22.74 -2.13 10.23
N ASP A 364 22.22 -1.01 9.77
CA ASP A 364 22.93 -0.07 8.90
C ASP A 364 24.10 0.60 9.62
N ALA A 365 24.01 0.78 10.95
CA ALA A 365 25.09 1.26 11.81
C ALA A 365 26.14 0.18 12.13
N GLY A 366 25.95 -1.04 11.67
CA GLY A 366 26.85 -2.18 11.95
C GLY A 366 26.74 -2.71 13.38
N LYS A 367 25.58 -2.56 14.04
CA LYS A 367 25.31 -2.93 15.44
C LYS A 367 24.22 -4.00 15.55
#